data_3dbd2d18143ead7b67e4af38cfb3598a
#
_entry.id   3dbd2d18143ead7b67e4af38cfb3598a
#
_cell.length_a   1.000
_cell.length_b   1.000
_cell.length_c   1.000
_cell.angle_alpha   90.00
_cell.angle_beta   90.00
_cell.angle_gamma   90.00
#
_symmetry.space_group_name_H-M   'P 1'
#
loop_
_entity.id
_entity.type
_entity.pdbx_description
1 polymer ?
#
loop_
_entity_poly.entity_id
_entity_poly.type
_entity_poly.pdbx_seq_one_letter_code
_entity_poly.pdbx_strand_id
1 'polypeptide(L)'
;MPEYQLQIKQVVDYPRCRIYREFIHKLINDRSIRINGGSGLFHFTVLCSYANFRTSYRRIDGISYTVSPGEWVCTVKELSCWFRTRFHRQALSMLDTLQKQHLISYTLLGRGNVVKYKILHWARHNSALEYNAPCQKDTGFFFLPVSVALELVSSARCSEMDIVLDLWVSAVYNDTQVQGSEVGPVAYFRNGTGNPLVSYTELSCRWGLSRATVCRILKKLCCDFRA
;
A
#
# COMPACT_ATOMS: atom_id res chain seq x y z
N MET A 1 14.92 33.11 14.86
CA MET A 1 15.22 31.70 14.65
C MET A 1 13.93 30.87 14.49
N PRO A 2 13.13 31.11 13.45
CA PRO A 2 11.86 30.43 13.33
C PRO A 2 11.88 29.20 12.39
N GLU A 3 13.02 28.89 11.78
CA GLU A 3 13.05 27.86 10.71
C GLU A 3 12.92 26.41 11.21
N TYR A 4 13.28 26.15 12.45
CA TYR A 4 13.20 24.78 13.01
C TYR A 4 11.80 24.34 13.42
N GLN A 5 10.90 25.26 13.72
CA GLN A 5 9.52 24.92 14.11
C GLN A 5 8.61 24.50 12.96
N LEU A 6 8.94 24.89 11.72
CA LEU A 6 8.16 24.50 10.52
C LEU A 6 8.40 23.05 10.07
N GLN A 7 9.56 22.49 10.36
CA GLN A 7 9.89 21.10 9.96
C GLN A 7 9.21 20.04 10.83
N ILE A 8 8.92 20.34 12.07
CA ILE A 8 8.34 19.38 13.03
C ILE A 8 6.88 19.06 12.71
N LYS A 9 6.10 20.05 12.24
CA LYS A 9 4.70 19.85 11.82
C LYS A 9 4.53 18.97 10.57
N GLN A 10 5.55 18.81 9.78
CA GLN A 10 5.47 18.12 8.48
C GLN A 10 5.49 16.60 8.59
N VAL A 11 6.06 16.01 9.64
CA VAL A 11 6.22 14.56 9.73
C VAL A 11 4.89 13.86 10.00
N VAL A 12 4.08 14.37 10.92
CA VAL A 12 2.75 13.84 11.25
C VAL A 12 1.69 14.18 10.19
N ASP A 13 1.87 15.31 9.49
CA ASP A 13 0.94 15.82 8.47
C ASP A 13 1.35 15.49 7.03
N TYR A 14 2.32 14.63 6.85
CA TYR A 14 2.82 14.29 5.53
C TYR A 14 1.74 13.62 4.68
N PRO A 15 1.43 14.14 3.47
CA PRO A 15 0.28 13.66 2.69
C PRO A 15 0.53 12.32 1.98
N ARG A 16 1.76 11.82 2.02
CA ARG A 16 2.16 10.56 1.36
C ARG A 16 3.19 9.80 2.19
N CYS A 17 3.17 8.49 2.11
CA CYS A 17 4.11 7.58 2.77
C CYS A 17 5.03 6.95 1.74
N ARG A 18 6.33 6.84 2.07
CA ARG A 18 7.30 6.09 1.26
C ARG A 18 7.14 4.59 1.53
N ILE A 19 6.94 3.82 0.48
CA ILE A 19 6.85 2.36 0.56
C ILE A 19 7.92 1.73 -0.32
N TYR A 20 8.76 0.89 0.25
CA TYR A 20 9.77 0.15 -0.49
C TYR A 20 9.14 -1.04 -1.22
N ARG A 21 9.52 -1.23 -2.49
CA ARG A 21 9.00 -2.33 -3.32
C ARG A 21 9.35 -3.69 -2.72
N GLU A 22 10.56 -3.83 -2.19
CA GLU A 22 11.01 -5.05 -1.53
C GLU A 22 10.11 -5.45 -0.35
N PHE A 23 9.66 -4.48 0.45
CA PHE A 23 8.71 -4.72 1.53
C PHE A 23 7.40 -5.34 1.01
N ILE A 24 6.85 -4.79 -0.08
CA ILE A 24 5.63 -5.34 -0.69
C ILE A 24 5.87 -6.73 -1.26
N HIS A 25 7.01 -6.97 -1.92
CA HIS A 25 7.35 -8.29 -2.43
C HIS A 25 7.53 -9.32 -1.32
N LYS A 26 8.08 -8.94 -0.16
CA LYS A 26 8.13 -9.80 1.03
C LYS A 26 6.72 -10.11 1.54
N LEU A 27 5.83 -9.10 1.63
CA LEU A 27 4.44 -9.30 2.04
C LEU A 27 3.66 -10.24 1.11
N ILE A 28 3.85 -10.13 -0.22
CA ILE A 28 3.23 -11.05 -1.20
C ILE A 28 3.60 -12.51 -0.89
N ASN A 29 4.82 -12.77 -0.46
CA ASN A 29 5.34 -14.11 -0.20
C ASN A 29 5.10 -14.60 1.23
N ASP A 30 4.82 -13.71 2.17
CA ASP A 30 4.60 -14.06 3.56
C ASP A 30 3.25 -14.74 3.77
N ARG A 31 3.27 -16.05 4.01
CA ARG A 31 2.06 -16.86 4.23
C ARG A 31 1.55 -16.81 5.68
N SER A 32 2.29 -16.24 6.60
CA SER A 32 1.85 -16.05 7.99
C SER A 32 0.72 -15.03 8.10
N ILE A 33 0.70 -14.01 7.21
CA ILE A 33 -0.29 -12.95 7.17
C ILE A 33 -1.43 -13.35 6.23
N ARG A 34 -2.68 -13.26 6.69
CA ARG A 34 -3.86 -13.71 5.93
C ARG A 34 -4.42 -12.61 5.03
N ILE A 35 -4.91 -13.04 3.85
CA ILE A 35 -5.71 -12.22 2.95
C ILE A 35 -7.15 -12.74 3.01
N ASN A 36 -7.90 -12.28 4.01
CA ASN A 36 -9.32 -12.59 4.17
C ASN A 36 -10.06 -11.27 4.39
N GLY A 37 -10.97 -10.97 3.50
CA GLY A 37 -11.71 -9.70 3.48
C GLY A 37 -11.50 -8.93 2.18
N GLY A 38 -11.70 -7.63 2.22
CA GLY A 38 -11.63 -6.77 1.03
C GLY A 38 -10.24 -6.64 0.42
N SER A 39 -9.20 -6.60 1.26
CA SER A 39 -7.77 -6.45 0.86
C SER A 39 -7.50 -5.35 -0.17
N GLY A 40 -8.33 -4.29 -0.20
CA GLY A 40 -8.24 -3.22 -1.19
C GLY A 40 -6.92 -2.47 -1.13
N LEU A 41 -6.47 -2.10 0.07
CA LEU A 41 -5.20 -1.41 0.28
C LEU A 41 -4.02 -2.28 -0.17
N PHE A 42 -4.01 -3.56 0.20
CA PHE A 42 -2.97 -4.48 -0.21
C PHE A 42 -2.92 -4.63 -1.74
N HIS A 43 -4.05 -4.90 -2.40
CA HIS A 43 -4.08 -5.06 -3.86
C HIS A 43 -3.62 -3.80 -4.59
N PHE A 44 -4.08 -2.63 -4.16
CA PHE A 44 -3.66 -1.36 -4.75
C PHE A 44 -2.15 -1.11 -4.56
N THR A 45 -1.63 -1.36 -3.34
CA THR A 45 -0.22 -1.19 -3.03
C THR A 45 0.66 -2.15 -3.83
N VAL A 46 0.20 -3.39 -4.06
CA VAL A 46 0.86 -4.36 -4.95
C VAL A 46 0.95 -3.81 -6.37
N LEU A 47 -0.14 -3.29 -6.93
CA LEU A 47 -0.11 -2.69 -8.27
C LEU A 47 0.87 -1.51 -8.35
N CYS A 48 0.90 -0.65 -7.33
CA CYS A 48 1.86 0.45 -7.23
C CYS A 48 3.31 -0.04 -7.19
N SER A 49 3.58 -1.17 -6.54
CA SER A 49 4.95 -1.71 -6.43
C SER A 49 5.54 -2.18 -7.76
N TYR A 50 4.71 -2.51 -8.73
CA TYR A 50 5.13 -2.88 -10.09
C TYR A 50 5.07 -1.72 -11.08
N ALA A 51 4.32 -0.65 -10.80
CA ALA A 51 4.17 0.48 -11.71
C ALA A 51 5.50 1.16 -12.02
N ASN A 52 5.69 1.53 -13.28
CA ASN A 52 6.93 2.14 -13.75
C ASN A 52 7.05 3.62 -13.39
N PHE A 53 8.29 4.09 -13.16
CA PHE A 53 8.63 5.51 -13.09
C PHE A 53 9.04 6.10 -14.45
N ARG A 54 9.53 5.26 -15.36
CA ARG A 54 9.99 5.65 -16.71
C ARG A 54 9.38 4.74 -17.75
N THR A 55 9.30 5.21 -18.99
CA THR A 55 8.86 4.37 -20.10
C THR A 55 9.84 3.21 -20.30
N SER A 56 9.30 2.02 -20.43
CA SER A 56 10.05 0.79 -20.68
C SER A 56 9.26 -0.16 -21.56
N TYR A 57 9.84 -1.31 -21.89
CA TYR A 57 9.19 -2.35 -22.67
C TYR A 57 9.15 -3.65 -21.89
N ARG A 58 8.01 -4.34 -21.93
CA ARG A 58 7.85 -5.67 -21.38
C ARG A 58 7.42 -6.65 -22.46
N ARG A 59 8.11 -7.76 -22.56
CA ARG A 59 7.77 -8.84 -23.50
C ARG A 59 7.00 -9.94 -22.78
N ILE A 60 5.83 -10.31 -23.31
CA ILE A 60 4.98 -11.41 -22.84
C ILE A 60 4.58 -12.21 -24.07
N ASP A 61 4.81 -13.52 -24.06
CA ASP A 61 4.47 -14.47 -25.13
C ASP A 61 4.93 -13.98 -26.52
N GLY A 62 6.15 -13.42 -26.59
CA GLY A 62 6.73 -12.93 -27.84
C GLY A 62 6.29 -11.52 -28.24
N ILE A 63 5.26 -10.96 -27.64
CA ILE A 63 4.73 -9.61 -27.93
C ILE A 63 5.38 -8.59 -27.00
N SER A 64 5.88 -7.48 -27.57
CA SER A 64 6.46 -6.37 -26.80
C SER A 64 5.39 -5.31 -26.52
N TYR A 65 5.23 -4.97 -25.25
CA TYR A 65 4.28 -3.95 -24.77
C TYR A 65 5.05 -2.75 -24.26
N THR A 66 4.67 -1.56 -24.72
CA THR A 66 5.17 -0.30 -24.14
C THR A 66 4.48 -0.04 -22.80
N VAL A 67 5.26 0.26 -21.79
CA VAL A 67 4.81 0.53 -20.42
C VAL A 67 5.26 1.93 -20.04
N SER A 68 4.32 2.85 -19.90
CA SER A 68 4.55 4.25 -19.53
C SER A 68 4.64 4.44 -18.01
N PRO A 69 5.04 5.64 -17.51
CA PRO A 69 5.00 5.93 -16.08
C PRO A 69 3.62 5.69 -15.47
N GLY A 70 3.59 5.01 -14.33
CA GLY A 70 2.37 4.61 -13.65
C GLY A 70 1.65 3.40 -14.26
N GLU A 71 2.18 2.84 -15.35
CA GLU A 71 1.61 1.65 -16.00
C GLU A 71 2.43 0.39 -15.67
N TRP A 72 1.77 -0.75 -15.85
CA TRP A 72 2.42 -2.06 -15.91
C TRP A 72 1.60 -3.02 -16.77
N VAL A 73 2.29 -4.05 -17.25
CA VAL A 73 1.67 -5.15 -18.04
C VAL A 73 2.06 -6.46 -17.38
N CYS A 74 1.09 -7.33 -17.15
CA CYS A 74 1.31 -8.66 -16.56
C CYS A 74 0.32 -9.67 -17.11
N THR A 75 0.60 -10.95 -16.94
CA THR A 75 -0.39 -11.99 -17.19
C THR A 75 -1.41 -12.04 -16.05
N VAL A 76 -2.62 -12.52 -16.34
CA VAL A 76 -3.64 -12.76 -15.29
C VAL A 76 -3.14 -13.76 -14.25
N LYS A 77 -2.29 -14.71 -14.66
CA LYS A 77 -1.64 -15.66 -13.75
C LYS A 77 -0.70 -14.98 -12.76
N GLU A 78 0.18 -14.08 -13.23
CA GLU A 78 1.06 -13.29 -12.35
C GLU A 78 0.25 -12.45 -11.37
N LEU A 79 -0.78 -11.75 -11.88
CA LEU A 79 -1.68 -10.94 -11.05
C LEU A 79 -2.35 -11.78 -9.95
N SER A 80 -2.83 -12.98 -10.29
CA SER A 80 -3.44 -13.89 -9.32
C SER A 80 -2.44 -14.34 -8.24
N CYS A 81 -1.18 -14.59 -8.63
CA CYS A 81 -0.11 -14.92 -7.68
C CYS A 81 0.17 -13.75 -6.74
N TRP A 82 0.28 -12.51 -7.24
CA TRP A 82 0.53 -11.32 -6.44
C TRP A 82 -0.60 -11.00 -5.47
N PHE A 83 -1.84 -11.13 -5.95
CA PHE A 83 -3.04 -10.94 -5.13
C PHE A 83 -3.34 -12.13 -4.22
N ARG A 84 -2.57 -13.23 -4.37
CA ARG A 84 -2.75 -14.47 -3.61
C ARG A 84 -4.17 -15.04 -3.75
N THR A 85 -4.79 -14.84 -4.91
CA THR A 85 -6.11 -15.36 -5.23
C THR A 85 -6.03 -16.77 -5.79
N ARG A 86 -7.01 -17.61 -5.49
CA ARG A 86 -7.08 -18.97 -6.01
C ARG A 86 -7.48 -19.02 -7.48
N PHE A 87 -8.35 -18.11 -7.89
CA PHE A 87 -8.92 -18.08 -9.24
C PHE A 87 -8.62 -16.76 -9.94
N HIS A 88 -8.34 -16.81 -11.23
CA HIS A 88 -8.09 -15.65 -12.09
C HIS A 88 -9.26 -14.63 -12.04
N ARG A 89 -10.51 -15.15 -12.01
CA ARG A 89 -11.70 -14.30 -11.91
C ARG A 89 -11.70 -13.42 -10.66
N GLN A 90 -11.19 -13.93 -9.54
CA GLN A 90 -11.09 -13.12 -8.32
C GLN A 90 -10.11 -11.97 -8.48
N ALA A 91 -8.94 -12.21 -9.10
CA ALA A 91 -7.97 -11.16 -9.35
C ALA A 91 -8.53 -10.07 -10.28
N LEU A 92 -9.27 -10.44 -11.31
CA LEU A 92 -9.94 -9.47 -12.19
C LEU A 92 -11.05 -8.70 -11.47
N SER A 93 -11.85 -9.36 -10.62
CA SER A 93 -12.87 -8.69 -9.81
C SER A 93 -12.25 -7.64 -8.86
N MET A 94 -11.03 -7.86 -8.35
CA MET A 94 -10.32 -6.85 -7.55
C MET A 94 -9.91 -5.64 -8.41
N LEU A 95 -9.48 -5.85 -9.65
CA LEU A 95 -9.21 -4.74 -10.58
C LEU A 95 -10.47 -3.96 -10.90
N ASP A 96 -11.61 -4.64 -11.13
CA ASP A 96 -12.91 -3.98 -11.33
C ASP A 96 -13.29 -3.09 -10.15
N THR A 97 -13.06 -3.58 -8.93
CA THR A 97 -13.33 -2.81 -7.70
C THR A 97 -12.46 -1.56 -7.62
N LEU A 98 -11.14 -1.69 -7.84
CA LEU A 98 -10.22 -0.55 -7.83
C LEU A 98 -10.49 0.44 -8.98
N GLN A 99 -10.95 -0.04 -10.14
CA GLN A 99 -11.34 0.82 -11.26
C GLN A 99 -12.63 1.59 -10.95
N LYS A 100 -13.62 0.96 -10.32
CA LYS A 100 -14.84 1.63 -9.86
C LYS A 100 -14.56 2.71 -8.81
N GLN A 101 -13.52 2.54 -8.01
CA GLN A 101 -13.02 3.53 -7.06
C GLN A 101 -12.14 4.62 -7.71
N HIS A 102 -11.99 4.63 -9.04
CA HIS A 102 -11.17 5.59 -9.78
C HIS A 102 -9.68 5.62 -9.33
N LEU A 103 -9.15 4.51 -8.85
CA LEU A 103 -7.75 4.38 -8.46
C LEU A 103 -6.86 3.89 -9.59
N ILE A 104 -7.42 3.07 -10.47
CA ILE A 104 -6.75 2.51 -11.65
C ILE A 104 -7.63 2.57 -12.88
N SER A 105 -7.01 2.41 -14.04
CA SER A 105 -7.69 1.92 -15.26
C SER A 105 -6.98 0.68 -15.75
N TYR A 106 -7.70 -0.27 -16.34
CA TYR A 106 -7.06 -1.45 -16.92
C TYR A 106 -7.76 -1.91 -18.18
N THR A 107 -7.03 -2.65 -19.01
CA THR A 107 -7.52 -3.32 -20.22
C THR A 107 -7.01 -4.74 -20.29
N LEU A 108 -7.83 -5.63 -20.84
CA LEU A 108 -7.45 -7.00 -21.14
C LEU A 108 -6.94 -7.09 -22.57
N LEU A 109 -5.80 -7.73 -22.77
CA LEU A 109 -5.11 -7.94 -24.02
C LEU A 109 -4.88 -9.43 -24.23
N GLY A 110 -4.39 -9.84 -25.41
CA GLY A 110 -3.98 -11.21 -25.64
C GLY A 110 -5.08 -12.25 -25.36
N ARG A 111 -6.28 -12.07 -25.90
CA ARG A 111 -7.46 -12.91 -25.66
C ARG A 111 -7.87 -12.99 -24.17
N GLY A 112 -7.61 -11.93 -23.41
CA GLY A 112 -7.97 -11.84 -22.00
C GLY A 112 -6.94 -12.42 -21.02
N ASN A 113 -5.79 -12.88 -21.48
CA ASN A 113 -4.74 -13.45 -20.62
C ASN A 113 -3.72 -12.43 -20.12
N VAL A 114 -3.65 -11.25 -20.72
CA VAL A 114 -2.72 -10.18 -20.37
C VAL A 114 -3.51 -8.98 -19.86
N VAL A 115 -3.06 -8.41 -18.75
CA VAL A 115 -3.60 -7.20 -18.14
C VAL A 115 -2.60 -6.07 -18.36
N LYS A 116 -3.05 -4.98 -18.97
CA LYS A 116 -2.34 -3.70 -18.90
C LYS A 116 -3.13 -2.78 -17.99
N TYR A 117 -2.49 -2.26 -16.93
CA TYR A 117 -3.12 -1.32 -16.01
C TYR A 117 -2.30 -0.05 -15.84
N LYS A 118 -2.97 1.00 -15.39
CA LYS A 118 -2.42 2.31 -15.10
C LYS A 118 -2.94 2.79 -13.75
N ILE A 119 -2.05 3.22 -12.87
CA ILE A 119 -2.39 3.90 -11.63
C ILE A 119 -2.78 5.34 -11.98
N LEU A 120 -4.00 5.73 -11.61
CA LEU A 120 -4.46 7.09 -11.84
C LEU A 120 -3.72 8.07 -10.92
N HIS A 121 -3.49 9.28 -11.41
CA HIS A 121 -2.76 10.34 -10.69
C HIS A 121 -1.34 9.98 -10.24
N TRP A 122 -0.74 8.92 -10.85
CA TRP A 122 0.62 8.45 -10.50
C TRP A 122 1.65 9.59 -10.47
N ALA A 123 1.73 10.41 -11.52
CA ALA A 123 2.71 11.47 -11.65
C ALA A 123 2.60 12.56 -10.58
N ARG A 124 1.43 12.73 -9.96
CA ARG A 124 1.23 13.70 -8.88
C ARG A 124 2.05 13.36 -7.62
N HIS A 125 2.28 12.08 -7.38
CA HIS A 125 2.94 11.59 -6.17
C HIS A 125 4.27 10.89 -6.46
N ASN A 126 4.50 10.47 -7.69
CA ASN A 126 5.60 9.61 -8.11
C ASN A 126 6.26 10.13 -9.40
N SER A 127 6.71 11.39 -9.40
CA SER A 127 7.46 11.93 -10.54
C SER A 127 8.90 11.40 -10.56
N ALA A 128 9.47 11.25 -11.75
CA ALA A 128 10.86 10.84 -11.91
C ALA A 128 11.86 11.86 -11.34
N LEU A 129 11.47 13.13 -11.21
CA LEU A 129 12.28 14.20 -10.64
C LEU A 129 12.45 14.08 -9.12
N GLU A 130 11.46 13.49 -8.44
CA GLU A 130 11.50 13.24 -7.00
C GLU A 130 12.17 11.90 -6.65
N TYR A 131 12.39 11.06 -7.65
CA TYR A 131 13.03 9.77 -7.52
C TYR A 131 14.53 9.92 -7.79
N ASN A 132 15.29 10.28 -6.76
CA ASN A 132 16.75 10.18 -6.81
C ASN A 132 17.11 8.72 -6.99
N ALA A 133 17.85 8.42 -8.07
CA ALA A 133 18.20 7.06 -8.45
C ALA A 133 18.73 6.27 -7.24
N PRO A 134 18.07 5.20 -6.84
CA PRO A 134 18.53 4.39 -5.73
C PRO A 134 19.84 3.70 -6.09
N CYS A 135 20.54 3.23 -5.09
CA CYS A 135 21.64 2.31 -5.24
C CYS A 135 21.23 1.16 -6.18
N GLN A 136 22.09 0.71 -7.07
CA GLN A 136 21.82 -0.35 -8.06
C GLN A 136 21.31 -1.67 -7.44
N LYS A 137 21.50 -1.86 -6.14
CA LYS A 137 21.04 -3.03 -5.39
C LYS A 137 19.62 -2.87 -4.80
N ASP A 138 19.03 -1.67 -4.86
CA ASP A 138 17.72 -1.39 -4.32
C ASP A 138 16.64 -1.54 -5.42
N THR A 139 15.58 -2.25 -5.12
CA THR A 139 14.39 -2.35 -6.00
C THR A 139 13.58 -1.06 -6.06
N GLY A 140 13.97 -0.05 -5.26
CA GLY A 140 13.36 1.27 -5.19
C GLY A 140 12.12 1.33 -4.31
N PHE A 141 11.50 2.51 -4.33
CA PHE A 141 10.30 2.80 -3.56
C PHE A 141 9.28 3.54 -4.43
N PHE A 142 8.09 3.71 -3.88
CA PHE A 142 7.07 4.60 -4.42
C PHE A 142 6.39 5.35 -3.26
N PHE A 143 5.70 6.43 -3.59
CA PHE A 143 4.90 7.15 -2.62
C PHE A 143 3.43 6.73 -2.72
N LEU A 144 2.85 6.35 -1.58
CA LEU A 144 1.43 6.08 -1.42
C LEU A 144 0.77 7.29 -0.75
N PRO A 145 -0.24 7.93 -1.36
CA PRO A 145 -1.00 8.99 -0.71
C PRO A 145 -1.73 8.45 0.52
N VAL A 146 -1.59 9.12 1.66
CA VAL A 146 -2.23 8.70 2.92
C VAL A 146 -3.75 8.76 2.78
N SER A 147 -4.30 9.74 2.06
CA SER A 147 -5.74 9.84 1.79
C SER A 147 -6.30 8.61 1.07
N VAL A 148 -5.57 8.10 0.07
CA VAL A 148 -5.97 6.88 -0.67
C VAL A 148 -5.91 5.65 0.24
N ALA A 149 -4.87 5.54 1.08
CA ALA A 149 -4.77 4.45 2.04
C ALA A 149 -5.96 4.47 3.03
N LEU A 150 -6.31 5.64 3.55
CA LEU A 150 -7.45 5.84 4.45
C LEU A 150 -8.78 5.47 3.79
N GLU A 151 -9.00 5.90 2.56
CA GLU A 151 -10.20 5.57 1.79
C GLU A 151 -10.35 4.07 1.58
N LEU A 152 -9.26 3.38 1.19
CA LEU A 152 -9.26 1.93 0.98
C LEU A 152 -9.49 1.14 2.26
N VAL A 153 -8.93 1.59 3.38
CA VAL A 153 -9.17 0.99 4.70
C VAL A 153 -10.62 1.17 5.15
N SER A 154 -11.24 2.33 4.87
CA SER A 154 -12.60 2.65 5.28
C SER A 154 -13.68 2.03 4.38
N SER A 155 -13.33 1.64 3.15
CA SER A 155 -14.30 1.21 2.13
C SER A 155 -14.84 -0.19 2.33
N ALA A 156 -14.13 -1.05 3.07
CA ALA A 156 -14.50 -2.45 3.27
C ALA A 156 -13.87 -3.04 4.54
N ARG A 157 -14.29 -4.26 4.88
CA ARG A 157 -13.64 -5.03 5.95
C ARG A 157 -12.18 -5.33 5.59
N CYS A 158 -11.24 -4.86 6.41
CA CYS A 158 -9.81 -5.06 6.21
C CYS A 158 -9.37 -6.51 6.41
N SER A 159 -8.42 -6.94 5.60
CA SER A 159 -7.64 -8.15 5.83
C SER A 159 -6.49 -7.90 6.82
N GLU A 160 -5.81 -8.96 7.28
CA GLU A 160 -4.58 -8.82 8.07
C GLU A 160 -3.50 -8.04 7.28
N MET A 161 -3.44 -8.22 5.95
CA MET A 161 -2.52 -7.48 5.07
C MET A 161 -2.82 -5.98 5.04
N ASP A 162 -4.09 -5.60 4.94
CA ASP A 162 -4.47 -4.18 4.96
C ASP A 162 -4.11 -3.54 6.31
N ILE A 163 -4.27 -4.29 7.41
CA ILE A 163 -3.90 -3.82 8.74
C ILE A 163 -2.39 -3.58 8.85
N VAL A 164 -1.56 -4.50 8.36
CA VAL A 164 -0.10 -4.34 8.35
C VAL A 164 0.30 -3.09 7.55
N LEU A 165 -0.31 -2.88 6.39
CA LEU A 165 -0.05 -1.71 5.55
C LEU A 165 -0.57 -0.42 6.19
N ASP A 166 -1.75 -0.44 6.84
CA ASP A 166 -2.30 0.71 7.54
C ASP A 166 -1.43 1.11 8.73
N LEU A 167 -0.93 0.14 9.49
CA LEU A 167 0.06 0.36 10.56
C LEU A 167 1.34 0.97 10.00
N TRP A 168 1.84 0.47 8.87
CA TRP A 168 3.04 1.00 8.22
C TRP A 168 2.86 2.44 7.74
N VAL A 169 1.74 2.73 7.05
CA VAL A 169 1.42 4.08 6.56
C VAL A 169 1.25 5.08 7.70
N SER A 170 0.79 4.59 8.84
CA SER A 170 0.56 5.39 10.06
C SER A 170 1.78 5.44 10.99
N ALA A 171 2.89 4.77 10.64
CA ALA A 171 4.08 4.74 11.49
C ALA A 171 4.82 6.09 11.46
N VAL A 172 5.12 6.61 12.64
CA VAL A 172 5.88 7.84 12.88
C VAL A 172 7.09 7.51 13.73
N TYR A 173 8.24 8.07 13.39
CA TYR A 173 9.50 7.87 14.11
C TYR A 173 10.20 9.20 14.31
N ASN A 174 10.74 9.39 15.52
CA ASN A 174 11.50 10.58 15.92
C ASN A 174 10.76 11.90 15.69
N ASP A 175 9.47 11.93 16.02
CA ASP A 175 8.63 13.12 15.96
C ASP A 175 8.30 13.58 17.38
N THR A 176 8.70 14.79 17.73
CA THR A 176 8.49 15.37 19.08
C THR A 176 7.01 15.58 19.44
N GLN A 177 6.11 15.54 18.46
CA GLN A 177 4.67 15.65 18.67
C GLN A 177 4.02 14.30 19.01
N VAL A 178 4.73 13.19 18.82
CA VAL A 178 4.22 11.84 19.04
C VAL A 178 5.02 11.15 20.13
N GLN A 179 4.42 11.05 21.31
CA GLN A 179 5.04 10.42 22.48
C GLN A 179 5.47 8.98 22.17
N GLY A 180 6.71 8.64 22.53
CA GLY A 180 7.31 7.32 22.34
C GLY A 180 7.97 7.12 20.98
N SER A 181 7.79 8.04 20.04
CA SER A 181 8.40 7.94 18.70
C SER A 181 9.91 8.15 18.73
N GLU A 182 10.47 8.72 19.77
CA GLU A 182 11.91 8.87 20.02
C GLU A 182 12.61 7.56 20.34
N VAL A 183 11.86 6.58 20.86
CA VAL A 183 12.39 5.24 21.22
C VAL A 183 12.26 4.28 20.03
N GLY A 184 11.21 4.43 19.24
CA GLY A 184 10.94 3.56 18.09
C GLY A 184 9.72 4.02 17.29
N PRO A 185 9.41 3.36 16.16
CA PRO A 185 8.24 3.71 15.36
C PRO A 185 6.93 3.45 16.13
N VAL A 186 6.06 4.45 16.14
CA VAL A 186 4.73 4.42 16.76
C VAL A 186 3.67 4.59 15.68
N ALA A 187 2.64 3.75 15.67
CA ALA A 187 1.50 3.95 14.78
C ALA A 187 0.63 5.11 15.28
N TYR A 188 0.64 6.20 14.54
CA TYR A 188 -0.13 7.40 14.83
C TYR A 188 -1.35 7.48 13.91
N PHE A 189 -2.51 7.11 14.44
CA PHE A 189 -3.77 7.21 13.72
C PHE A 189 -4.43 8.56 13.97
N ARG A 190 -4.63 9.32 12.90
CA ARG A 190 -5.39 10.57 12.98
C ARG A 190 -6.86 10.25 13.24
N ASN A 191 -7.34 10.55 14.42
CA ASN A 191 -8.73 10.29 14.84
C ASN A 191 -9.59 11.57 14.92
N GLY A 192 -9.05 12.72 14.52
CA GLY A 192 -9.73 14.02 14.61
C GLY A 192 -9.71 14.64 16.01
N THR A 193 -9.25 13.95 17.04
CA THR A 193 -9.18 14.43 18.43
C THR A 193 -7.82 15.00 18.81
N GLY A 194 -6.81 14.83 17.94
CA GLY A 194 -5.41 15.15 18.24
C GLY A 194 -4.74 14.19 19.23
N ASN A 195 -5.46 13.17 19.69
CA ASN A 195 -4.92 12.15 20.58
C ASN A 195 -4.37 10.97 19.79
N PRO A 196 -3.08 10.61 19.92
CA PRO A 196 -2.49 9.47 19.25
C PRO A 196 -2.97 8.12 19.78
N LEU A 197 -3.54 8.10 20.98
CA LEU A 197 -4.04 6.88 21.60
C LEU A 197 -5.35 6.45 20.95
N VAL A 198 -5.33 5.25 20.37
CA VAL A 198 -6.49 4.68 19.70
C VAL A 198 -6.98 3.47 20.47
N SER A 199 -8.27 3.48 20.79
CA SER A 199 -8.92 2.36 21.47
C SER A 199 -9.17 1.19 20.52
N TYR A 200 -9.30 -0.03 21.07
CA TYR A 200 -9.74 -1.19 20.27
C TYR A 200 -11.10 -0.98 19.61
N THR A 201 -11.94 -0.12 20.16
CA THR A 201 -13.24 0.23 19.58
C THR A 201 -13.05 1.06 18.31
N GLU A 202 -12.19 2.07 18.34
CA GLU A 202 -11.87 2.90 17.16
C GLU A 202 -11.21 2.07 16.06
N LEU A 203 -10.25 1.19 16.41
CA LEU A 203 -9.64 0.26 15.45
C LEU A 203 -10.65 -0.74 14.87
N SER A 204 -11.62 -1.19 15.69
CA SER A 204 -12.73 -2.04 15.25
C SER A 204 -13.58 -1.34 14.18
N CYS A 205 -13.92 -0.07 14.39
CA CYS A 205 -14.63 0.76 13.42
C CYS A 205 -13.79 1.00 12.18
N ARG A 206 -12.51 1.40 12.35
CA ARG A 206 -11.58 1.70 11.26
C ARG A 206 -11.39 0.51 10.30
N TRP A 207 -11.24 -0.70 10.82
CA TRP A 207 -10.92 -1.89 10.03
C TRP A 207 -12.15 -2.75 9.70
N GLY A 208 -13.34 -2.36 10.16
CA GLY A 208 -14.58 -3.12 9.95
C GLY A 208 -14.55 -4.51 10.59
N LEU A 209 -13.87 -4.67 11.75
CA LEU A 209 -13.65 -5.93 12.43
C LEU A 209 -14.23 -5.90 13.85
N SER A 210 -14.49 -7.07 14.44
CA SER A 210 -14.84 -7.14 15.86
C SER A 210 -13.64 -6.81 16.76
N ARG A 211 -13.89 -6.23 17.93
CA ARG A 211 -12.83 -5.90 18.93
C ARG A 211 -11.97 -7.11 19.29
N ALA A 212 -12.57 -8.28 19.44
CA ALA A 212 -11.86 -9.53 19.71
C ALA A 212 -10.89 -9.90 18.57
N THR A 213 -11.33 -9.71 17.32
CA THR A 213 -10.49 -9.96 16.14
C THR A 213 -9.32 -8.98 16.08
N VAL A 214 -9.57 -7.68 16.32
CA VAL A 214 -8.52 -6.65 16.39
C VAL A 214 -7.48 -7.02 17.43
N CYS A 215 -7.90 -7.34 18.67
CA CYS A 215 -6.99 -7.74 19.74
C CYS A 215 -6.13 -8.94 19.36
N ARG A 216 -6.72 -9.96 18.75
CA ARG A 216 -6.00 -11.16 18.31
C ARG A 216 -4.96 -10.85 17.22
N ILE A 217 -5.32 -10.02 16.23
CA ILE A 217 -4.41 -9.64 15.15
C ILE A 217 -3.24 -8.84 15.70
N LEU A 218 -3.49 -7.83 16.52
CA LEU A 218 -2.43 -7.01 17.11
C LEU A 218 -1.50 -7.83 17.99
N LYS A 219 -2.02 -8.75 18.81
CA LYS A 219 -1.19 -9.67 19.60
C LYS A 219 -0.29 -10.54 18.72
N LYS A 220 -0.82 -11.08 17.62
CA LYS A 220 -0.07 -11.86 16.66
C LYS A 220 1.07 -11.02 16.05
N LEU A 221 0.75 -9.83 15.52
CA LEU A 221 1.74 -8.95 14.90
C LEU A 221 2.81 -8.49 15.90
N CYS A 222 2.45 -8.16 17.14
CA CYS A 222 3.43 -7.79 18.18
C CYS A 222 4.38 -8.92 18.56
N CYS A 223 3.96 -10.18 18.49
CA CYS A 223 4.84 -11.34 18.72
C CYS A 223 5.82 -11.54 17.56
N ASP A 224 5.35 -11.36 16.32
CA ASP A 224 6.15 -11.56 15.10
C ASP A 224 7.22 -10.46 14.90
N PHE A 225 7.01 -9.26 15.46
CA PHE A 225 7.96 -8.13 15.38
C PHE A 225 8.99 -8.07 16.53
N ARG A 226 8.96 -9.00 17.47
CA ARG A 226 9.94 -9.10 18.58
C ARG A 226 11.07 -10.11 18.35
N ALA A 227 11.12 -10.74 17.18
CA ALA A 227 12.13 -11.74 16.83
C ALA A 227 13.25 -11.13 15.97
#